data_82de8fd762d8bf0d8fb28c6ccabc6469
#
_entry.id   82de8fd762d8bf0d8fb28c6ccabc6469
#
_cell.length_a   1.000
_cell.length_b   1.000
_cell.length_c   1.000
_cell.angle_alpha   90.00
_cell.angle_beta   90.00
_cell.angle_gamma   90.00
#
_symmetry.space_group_name_H-M   'P 1'
#
loop_
_entity.id
_entity.type
_entity.pdbx_description
1 polymer ?
#
loop_
_entity_poly.entity_id
_entity_poly.type
_entity_poly.pdbx_seq_one_letter_code
_entity_poly.pdbx_strand_id
1 'polypeptide(L)'
;MSTGMWRAAGLAAVVGAIGFATQADAQQACKNRGHLDTVYCDDNGDLVADLPADKKKLRNPSTLVFAYSPVEDPAVYENIFKPFTEYLGKCAAKKVVYYAVQSNSAEIEAMRSGRLHVAGFSTGPTGFAVNMAGAIPFAAKGTAAEYRAYRLAVVVKADSPYQKLTDLKGKKVGHTAASSNSGNLAPRALFPALGVTPEKDYAVVYSGGHDKSILGVISGDYDAGTIASDVMERMITRGTIKKEQIRVIYQSAPFPTSSFAYAHDLEPALAEKLKKCFYDFRFTPEMTKEFNGDDRFYPISYKKDWEVVRTVAEASGTPYNKTQYEKESEAERQAELKKAQEKLQQQQKKP
;
A
#
# COMPACT_ATOMS: atom_id res chain seq x y z
N MET A 1 -94.58 28.94 5.64
CA MET A 1 -94.35 29.52 4.32
C MET A 1 -93.39 30.71 4.49
N SER A 2 -92.17 30.54 4.33
CA SER A 2 -91.19 31.61 4.09
C SER A 2 -89.82 30.97 3.91
N THR A 3 -89.32 31.08 2.76
CA THR A 3 -88.03 30.55 2.29
C THR A 3 -86.91 31.51 2.65
N GLY A 4 -85.98 31.11 3.46
CA GLY A 4 -84.82 31.87 3.80
C GLY A 4 -83.58 31.36 3.04
N MET A 5 -83.09 32.23 2.16
CA MET A 5 -81.95 31.97 1.29
C MET A 5 -80.62 32.37 2.04
N TRP A 6 -79.74 31.39 2.25
CA TRP A 6 -78.42 31.64 2.84
C TRP A 6 -77.36 31.71 1.74
N ARG A 7 -76.71 32.87 1.67
CA ARG A 7 -75.53 33.09 0.78
C ARG A 7 -74.30 32.49 1.43
N ALA A 8 -73.62 31.56 0.73
CA ALA A 8 -72.33 31.08 1.10
C ALA A 8 -71.26 32.04 0.57
N ALA A 9 -70.47 32.59 1.48
CA ALA A 9 -69.23 33.30 1.13
C ALA A 9 -68.09 32.32 0.96
N GLY A 10 -67.50 32.26 -0.25
CA GLY A 10 -66.31 31.43 -0.53
C GLY A 10 -65.07 32.13 -0.02
N LEU A 11 -64.33 31.46 0.89
CA LEU A 11 -62.96 31.82 1.22
C LEU A 11 -62.05 31.15 0.21
N ALA A 12 -61.36 31.93 -0.60
CA ALA A 12 -60.24 31.42 -1.46
C ALA A 12 -58.99 31.29 -0.58
N ALA A 13 -58.59 30.05 -0.29
CA ALA A 13 -57.31 29.76 0.34
C ALA A 13 -56.20 29.82 -0.72
N VAL A 14 -55.36 30.86 -0.63
CA VAL A 14 -54.11 30.94 -1.40
C VAL A 14 -53.08 30.00 -0.74
N VAL A 15 -52.86 28.81 -1.31
CA VAL A 15 -51.77 27.90 -0.94
C VAL A 15 -50.50 28.44 -1.60
N GLY A 16 -49.70 29.15 -0.80
CA GLY A 16 -48.33 29.53 -1.17
C GLY A 16 -47.47 28.28 -1.21
N ALA A 17 -47.10 27.82 -2.41
CA ALA A 17 -46.07 26.79 -2.61
C ALA A 17 -44.70 27.37 -2.22
N ILE A 18 -44.25 27.09 -0.98
CA ILE A 18 -42.87 27.32 -0.58
C ILE A 18 -42.04 26.26 -1.30
N GLY A 19 -41.45 26.65 -2.41
CA GLY A 19 -40.48 25.85 -3.11
C GLY A 19 -39.23 25.67 -2.23
N PHE A 20 -39.08 24.53 -1.60
CA PHE A 20 -37.78 24.11 -1.07
C PHE A 20 -36.85 23.88 -2.28
N ALA A 21 -36.06 24.89 -2.62
CA ALA A 21 -34.91 24.73 -3.46
C ALA A 21 -33.95 23.79 -2.71
N THR A 22 -33.99 22.50 -3.03
CA THR A 22 -32.90 21.60 -2.70
C THR A 22 -31.68 22.15 -3.43
N GLN A 23 -30.77 22.80 -2.69
CA GLN A 23 -29.42 23.01 -3.13
C GLN A 23 -28.83 21.60 -3.34
N ALA A 24 -29.02 21.04 -4.54
CA ALA A 24 -28.15 20.01 -5.02
C ALA A 24 -26.74 20.64 -5.04
N ASP A 25 -25.89 20.29 -4.08
CA ASP A 25 -24.48 20.59 -4.15
C ASP A 25 -24.04 20.15 -5.54
N ALA A 26 -23.73 21.11 -6.40
CA ALA A 26 -23.17 20.87 -7.70
C ALA A 26 -21.78 20.28 -7.43
N GLN A 27 -21.73 18.97 -7.28
CA GLN A 27 -20.50 18.22 -7.21
C GLN A 27 -19.79 18.52 -8.52
N GLN A 28 -18.71 19.30 -8.45
CA GLN A 28 -17.94 19.72 -9.62
C GLN A 28 -17.67 18.47 -10.45
N ALA A 29 -18.18 18.45 -11.70
CA ALA A 29 -18.09 17.27 -12.54
C ALA A 29 -16.61 16.92 -12.74
N CYS A 30 -16.20 15.75 -12.25
CA CYS A 30 -14.86 15.23 -12.43
C CYS A 30 -14.58 15.03 -13.92
N LYS A 31 -13.64 15.77 -14.48
CA LYS A 31 -13.29 15.73 -15.90
C LYS A 31 -12.43 14.53 -16.23
N ASN A 32 -11.55 14.19 -15.35
CA ASN A 32 -10.66 13.03 -15.47
C ASN A 32 -10.55 12.30 -14.12
N ARG A 33 -10.53 10.98 -14.18
CA ARG A 33 -10.41 10.13 -12.98
C ARG A 33 -9.37 9.05 -13.15
N GLY A 34 -9.09 8.63 -14.37
CA GLY A 34 -8.24 7.47 -14.63
C GLY A 34 -8.73 6.24 -13.86
N HIS A 35 -7.85 5.62 -13.09
CA HIS A 35 -8.14 4.44 -12.25
C HIS A 35 -8.54 4.76 -10.80
N LEU A 36 -8.66 6.05 -10.43
CA LEU A 36 -9.06 6.46 -9.08
C LEU A 36 -10.49 6.00 -8.76
N ASP A 37 -10.76 5.70 -7.47
CA ASP A 37 -12.14 5.42 -6.98
C ASP A 37 -13.06 6.63 -7.28
N THR A 38 -14.34 6.35 -7.38
CA THR A 38 -15.39 7.30 -7.76
C THR A 38 -15.46 8.55 -6.89
N VAL A 39 -14.89 8.51 -5.70
CA VAL A 39 -14.84 9.64 -4.75
C VAL A 39 -13.70 10.62 -5.04
N TYR A 40 -12.78 10.31 -5.92
CA TYR A 40 -11.60 11.12 -6.28
C TYR A 40 -11.67 11.63 -7.71
N CYS A 41 -10.97 12.72 -7.99
CA CYS A 41 -10.70 13.25 -9.32
C CYS A 41 -9.19 13.45 -9.51
N ASP A 42 -8.77 13.45 -10.77
CA ASP A 42 -7.41 13.76 -11.24
C ASP A 42 -7.54 14.67 -12.47
N ASP A 43 -8.05 15.90 -12.26
CA ASP A 43 -8.33 16.84 -13.37
C ASP A 43 -7.04 17.39 -13.99
N ASN A 44 -5.92 17.36 -13.24
CA ASN A 44 -4.60 17.82 -13.68
C ASN A 44 -3.78 16.71 -14.37
N GLY A 45 -4.22 15.46 -14.30
CA GLY A 45 -3.60 14.32 -14.98
C GLY A 45 -2.26 13.87 -14.37
N ASP A 46 -2.04 14.09 -13.09
CA ASP A 46 -0.82 13.65 -12.39
C ASP A 46 -0.92 12.25 -11.77
N LEU A 47 -2.04 11.57 -11.96
CA LEU A 47 -2.38 10.21 -11.54
C LEU A 47 -2.56 10.07 -10.02
N VAL A 48 -2.78 11.17 -9.30
CA VAL A 48 -3.14 11.15 -7.89
C VAL A 48 -4.41 11.98 -7.66
N ALA A 49 -5.04 11.79 -6.50
CA ALA A 49 -6.28 12.50 -6.19
C ALA A 49 -6.05 14.00 -5.99
N ASP A 50 -6.86 14.81 -6.67
CA ASP A 50 -6.93 16.26 -6.43
C ASP A 50 -7.39 16.58 -5.01
N LEU A 51 -7.10 17.79 -4.55
CA LEU A 51 -7.64 18.28 -3.29
C LEU A 51 -9.19 18.33 -3.34
N PRO A 52 -9.87 18.01 -2.23
CA PRO A 52 -11.31 18.18 -2.14
C PRO A 52 -11.75 19.61 -2.50
N ALA A 53 -12.70 19.75 -3.44
CA ALA A 53 -13.25 21.05 -3.82
C ALA A 53 -13.95 21.76 -2.64
N ASP A 54 -14.62 20.99 -1.77
CA ASP A 54 -15.17 21.47 -0.52
C ASP A 54 -14.09 21.58 0.55
N LYS A 55 -13.71 22.81 0.88
CA LYS A 55 -12.70 23.08 1.92
C LYS A 55 -13.05 22.54 3.30
N LYS A 56 -14.33 22.27 3.59
CA LYS A 56 -14.76 21.64 4.85
C LYS A 56 -14.32 20.18 4.97
N LYS A 57 -13.97 19.55 3.86
CA LYS A 57 -13.41 18.18 3.82
C LYS A 57 -11.90 18.15 4.06
N LEU A 58 -11.24 19.31 4.04
CA LEU A 58 -9.81 19.39 4.36
C LEU A 58 -9.59 19.16 5.86
N ARG A 59 -8.57 18.38 6.18
CA ARG A 59 -8.26 17.96 7.55
C ARG A 59 -6.94 18.53 8.04
N ASN A 60 -6.96 18.98 9.30
CA ASN A 60 -5.78 19.41 10.04
C ASN A 60 -5.77 18.75 11.44
N PRO A 61 -5.53 17.43 11.50
CA PRO A 61 -5.66 16.70 12.75
C PRO A 61 -4.62 17.15 13.79
N SER A 62 -5.01 17.16 15.07
CA SER A 62 -4.11 17.43 16.18
C SER A 62 -3.11 16.27 16.40
N THR A 63 -3.51 15.05 16.04
CA THR A 63 -2.69 13.86 16.09
C THR A 63 -2.52 13.28 14.69
N LEU A 64 -1.30 13.18 14.21
CA LEU A 64 -0.95 12.46 12.99
C LEU A 64 -0.77 10.97 13.31
N VAL A 65 -1.38 10.11 12.51
CA VAL A 65 -1.15 8.67 12.54
C VAL A 65 -0.23 8.33 11.39
N PHE A 66 0.88 7.66 11.70
CA PHE A 66 1.90 7.21 10.76
C PHE A 66 1.96 5.68 10.76
N ALA A 67 2.04 5.04 9.60
CA ALA A 67 2.21 3.60 9.43
C ALA A 67 3.30 3.28 8.42
N TYR A 68 3.74 2.03 8.40
CA TYR A 68 4.63 1.49 7.37
C TYR A 68 4.23 0.06 7.02
N SER A 69 4.13 -0.23 5.72
CA SER A 69 3.70 -1.53 5.18
C SER A 69 4.46 -2.71 5.78
N PRO A 70 3.77 -3.80 6.14
CA PRO A 70 4.37 -4.98 6.74
C PRO A 70 5.03 -5.87 5.69
N VAL A 71 6.17 -5.45 5.13
CA VAL A 71 6.97 -6.25 4.18
C VAL A 71 7.76 -7.37 4.86
N GLU A 72 7.95 -7.25 6.17
CA GLU A 72 8.51 -8.21 7.13
C GLU A 72 7.62 -8.21 8.39
N ASP A 73 8.10 -8.77 9.52
CA ASP A 73 7.39 -8.66 10.80
C ASP A 73 7.15 -7.18 11.17
N PRO A 74 5.89 -6.75 11.37
CA PRO A 74 5.55 -5.36 11.67
C PRO A 74 6.27 -4.78 12.90
N ALA A 75 6.58 -5.60 13.90
CA ALA A 75 7.28 -5.18 15.12
C ALA A 75 8.68 -4.61 14.85
N VAL A 76 9.31 -5.01 13.76
CA VAL A 76 10.64 -4.50 13.35
C VAL A 76 10.59 -3.00 13.07
N TYR A 77 9.51 -2.52 12.44
CA TYR A 77 9.44 -1.15 11.92
C TYR A 77 9.09 -0.11 12.99
N GLU A 78 8.33 -0.44 14.02
CA GLU A 78 7.98 0.51 15.07
C GLU A 78 9.23 1.10 15.74
N ASN A 79 10.18 0.25 16.10
CA ASN A 79 11.43 0.67 16.72
C ASN A 79 12.31 1.46 15.73
N ILE A 80 12.39 1.01 14.47
CA ILE A 80 13.21 1.68 13.45
C ILE A 80 12.69 3.10 13.18
N PHE A 81 11.37 3.29 13.09
CA PHE A 81 10.77 4.60 12.81
C PHE A 81 10.57 5.48 14.04
N LYS A 82 10.83 5.01 15.26
CA LYS A 82 10.67 5.81 16.50
C LYS A 82 11.41 7.14 16.45
N PRO A 83 12.72 7.21 16.09
CA PRO A 83 13.42 8.49 15.97
C PRO A 83 12.78 9.44 14.96
N PHE A 84 12.29 8.90 13.85
CA PHE A 84 11.60 9.67 12.83
C PHE A 84 10.25 10.22 13.32
N THR A 85 9.41 9.40 13.97
CA THR A 85 8.11 9.83 14.47
C THR A 85 8.22 10.89 15.55
N GLU A 86 9.24 10.82 16.43
CA GLU A 86 9.56 11.84 17.42
C GLU A 86 9.99 13.15 16.76
N TYR A 87 10.86 13.08 15.75
CA TYR A 87 11.28 14.24 14.97
C TYR A 87 10.09 14.86 14.23
N LEU A 88 9.28 14.04 13.53
CA LEU A 88 8.10 14.48 12.77
C LEU A 88 7.12 15.22 13.67
N GLY A 89 6.91 14.74 14.88
CA GLY A 89 6.06 15.40 15.86
C GLY A 89 6.53 16.80 16.21
N LYS A 90 7.81 16.98 16.47
CA LYS A 90 8.43 18.30 16.74
C LYS A 90 8.37 19.20 15.52
N CYS A 91 8.79 18.69 14.36
CA CYS A 91 8.84 19.43 13.10
C CYS A 91 7.45 19.90 12.64
N ALA A 92 6.45 19.01 12.67
CA ALA A 92 5.08 19.33 12.26
C ALA A 92 4.28 20.11 13.34
N ALA A 93 4.79 20.20 14.58
CA ALA A 93 4.07 20.69 15.76
C ALA A 93 2.74 19.94 15.97
N LYS A 94 2.80 18.60 15.91
CA LYS A 94 1.68 17.67 16.06
C LYS A 94 2.07 16.53 16.98
N LYS A 95 1.09 15.89 17.64
CA LYS A 95 1.31 14.56 18.20
C LYS A 95 1.43 13.57 17.03
N VAL A 96 2.40 12.65 17.08
CA VAL A 96 2.54 11.57 16.11
C VAL A 96 2.42 10.23 16.82
N VAL A 97 1.61 9.33 16.25
CA VAL A 97 1.41 7.97 16.75
C VAL A 97 1.76 6.99 15.63
N TYR A 98 2.61 6.02 15.94
CA TYR A 98 2.86 4.90 15.04
C TYR A 98 1.70 3.91 15.12
N TYR A 99 1.20 3.47 13.98
CA TYR A 99 0.14 2.48 13.84
C TYR A 99 0.70 1.23 13.18
N ALA A 100 0.87 0.16 13.96
CA ALA A 100 1.34 -1.13 13.46
C ALA A 100 0.20 -1.82 12.68
N VAL A 101 0.32 -1.83 11.36
CA VAL A 101 -0.62 -2.50 10.46
C VAL A 101 -0.23 -3.96 10.24
N GLN A 102 -1.21 -4.83 10.01
CA GLN A 102 -0.99 -6.27 9.85
C GLN A 102 -0.99 -6.73 8.39
N SER A 103 -1.59 -5.94 7.49
CA SER A 103 -1.66 -6.23 6.06
C SER A 103 -1.68 -4.96 5.22
N ASN A 104 -1.39 -5.10 3.92
CA ASN A 104 -1.43 -3.97 2.99
C ASN A 104 -2.85 -3.41 2.84
N SER A 105 -3.87 -4.27 2.79
CA SER A 105 -5.27 -3.83 2.68
C SER A 105 -5.73 -3.09 3.93
N ALA A 106 -5.31 -3.52 5.13
CA ALA A 106 -5.62 -2.83 6.37
C ALA A 106 -5.00 -1.42 6.43
N GLU A 107 -3.78 -1.24 5.89
CA GLU A 107 -3.11 0.06 5.80
C GLU A 107 -3.84 1.00 4.83
N ILE A 108 -4.19 0.51 3.64
CA ILE A 108 -4.94 1.26 2.62
C ILE A 108 -6.32 1.68 3.16
N GLU A 109 -7.05 0.75 3.80
CA GLU A 109 -8.37 1.04 4.36
C GLU A 109 -8.31 2.02 5.56
N ALA A 110 -7.24 1.98 6.36
CA ALA A 110 -7.02 2.94 7.41
C ALA A 110 -6.85 4.38 6.85
N MET A 111 -6.15 4.55 5.73
CA MET A 111 -6.03 5.85 5.04
C MET A 111 -7.35 6.25 4.38
N ARG A 112 -8.00 5.35 3.67
CA ARG A 112 -9.29 5.58 3.01
C ARG A 112 -10.38 6.03 3.98
N SER A 113 -10.42 5.44 5.16
CA SER A 113 -11.37 5.79 6.23
C SER A 113 -10.97 7.01 7.06
N GLY A 114 -9.86 7.66 6.72
CA GLY A 114 -9.39 8.87 7.42
C GLY A 114 -8.69 8.62 8.76
N ARG A 115 -8.42 7.37 9.13
CA ARG A 115 -7.74 7.00 10.38
C ARG A 115 -6.21 7.06 10.27
N LEU A 116 -5.67 6.99 9.06
CA LEU A 116 -4.25 7.08 8.75
C LEU A 116 -3.97 8.34 7.93
N HIS A 117 -2.95 9.10 8.27
CA HIS A 117 -2.68 10.40 7.68
C HIS A 117 -1.41 10.42 6.81
N VAL A 118 -0.39 9.66 7.23
CA VAL A 118 0.89 9.54 6.53
C VAL A 118 1.31 8.07 6.60
N ALA A 119 1.74 7.51 5.49
CA ALA A 119 2.16 6.10 5.47
C ALA A 119 3.31 5.84 4.51
N GLY A 120 4.08 4.80 4.82
CA GLY A 120 5.04 4.21 3.90
C GLY A 120 4.46 2.96 3.26
N PHE A 121 3.88 3.06 2.08
CA PHE A 121 3.33 1.93 1.34
C PHE A 121 4.42 1.15 0.60
N SER A 122 4.37 -0.17 0.64
CA SER A 122 5.26 -1.00 -0.18
C SER A 122 4.97 -0.81 -1.68
N THR A 123 5.92 -1.18 -2.54
CA THR A 123 5.94 -0.81 -3.97
C THR A 123 4.64 -1.13 -4.71
N GLY A 124 4.13 -2.36 -4.63
CA GLY A 124 2.89 -2.76 -5.29
C GLY A 124 1.65 -2.09 -4.67
N PRO A 125 1.42 -2.20 -3.36
CA PRO A 125 0.31 -1.57 -2.64
C PRO A 125 0.20 -0.06 -2.81
N THR A 126 1.30 0.65 -3.13
CA THR A 126 1.26 2.09 -3.45
C THR A 126 0.20 2.42 -4.53
N GLY A 127 0.09 1.61 -5.59
CA GLY A 127 -0.89 1.85 -6.65
C GLY A 127 -2.34 1.76 -6.16
N PHE A 128 -2.64 0.78 -5.31
CA PHE A 128 -3.96 0.70 -4.67
C PHE A 128 -4.19 1.82 -3.66
N ALA A 129 -3.18 2.21 -2.88
CA ALA A 129 -3.29 3.32 -1.94
C ALA A 129 -3.62 4.65 -2.66
N VAL A 130 -2.97 4.92 -3.79
CA VAL A 130 -3.27 6.08 -4.64
C VAL A 130 -4.71 6.02 -5.15
N ASN A 131 -5.09 4.91 -5.78
CA ASN A 131 -6.36 4.84 -6.48
C ASN A 131 -7.56 4.66 -5.54
N MET A 132 -7.42 3.94 -4.44
CA MET A 132 -8.52 3.57 -3.54
C MET A 132 -8.58 4.41 -2.26
N ALA A 133 -7.47 5.00 -1.82
CA ALA A 133 -7.40 5.75 -0.57
C ALA A 133 -6.97 7.22 -0.74
N GLY A 134 -6.75 7.68 -1.98
CA GLY A 134 -6.31 9.05 -2.25
C GLY A 134 -4.93 9.36 -1.64
N ALA A 135 -4.04 8.36 -1.57
CA ALA A 135 -2.67 8.58 -1.12
C ALA A 135 -1.90 9.44 -2.13
N ILE A 136 -1.14 10.40 -1.64
CA ILE A 136 -0.26 11.25 -2.47
C ILE A 136 1.20 10.87 -2.19
N PRO A 137 1.83 10.00 -3.00
CA PRO A 137 3.22 9.65 -2.85
C PRO A 137 4.12 10.86 -3.13
N PHE A 138 5.08 11.13 -2.23
CA PHE A 138 5.98 12.28 -2.35
C PHE A 138 7.43 11.95 -2.03
N ALA A 139 7.71 10.86 -1.32
CA ALA A 139 9.07 10.50 -0.93
C ALA A 139 9.30 8.99 -1.00
N ALA A 140 10.55 8.58 -1.19
CA ALA A 140 11.05 7.23 -1.00
C ALA A 140 12.34 7.28 -0.17
N LYS A 141 12.76 6.14 0.40
CA LYS A 141 14.08 6.06 1.05
C LYS A 141 15.16 6.18 0.00
N GLY A 142 16.29 6.76 0.35
CA GLY A 142 17.41 6.90 -0.56
C GLY A 142 18.59 7.63 0.05
N THR A 143 19.47 8.13 -0.84
CA THR A 143 20.64 8.95 -0.55
C THR A 143 20.45 10.37 -1.07
N ALA A 144 21.49 11.19 -1.04
CA ALA A 144 21.45 12.51 -1.66
C ALA A 144 21.33 12.46 -3.19
N ALA A 145 21.76 11.36 -3.81
CA ALA A 145 21.83 11.21 -5.27
C ALA A 145 20.53 10.66 -5.87
N GLU A 146 19.91 9.67 -5.20
CA GLU A 146 18.79 8.93 -5.78
C GLU A 146 17.97 8.21 -4.70
N TYR A 147 16.72 7.82 -5.04
CA TYR A 147 15.94 6.93 -4.21
C TYR A 147 16.45 5.48 -4.34
N ARG A 148 16.18 4.68 -3.30
CA ARG A 148 16.51 3.26 -3.29
C ARG A 148 15.73 2.50 -4.36
N ALA A 149 16.46 1.75 -5.19
CA ALA A 149 15.89 0.72 -6.04
C ALA A 149 16.19 -0.67 -5.48
N TYR A 150 15.29 -1.62 -5.73
CA TYR A 150 15.44 -3.03 -5.38
C TYR A 150 15.03 -3.92 -6.56
N ARG A 151 15.30 -5.22 -6.47
CA ARG A 151 14.97 -6.19 -7.52
C ARG A 151 14.04 -7.28 -6.99
N LEU A 152 13.16 -7.78 -7.83
CA LEU A 152 12.64 -9.12 -7.63
C LEU A 152 13.83 -10.08 -7.69
N ALA A 153 13.99 -10.91 -6.66
CA ALA A 153 14.89 -12.04 -6.67
C ALA A 153 14.11 -13.34 -6.47
N VAL A 154 14.54 -14.41 -7.16
CA VAL A 154 14.06 -15.76 -6.89
C VAL A 154 15.18 -16.50 -6.16
N VAL A 155 14.87 -16.90 -4.93
CA VAL A 155 15.81 -17.65 -4.09
C VAL A 155 15.38 -19.10 -3.96
N VAL A 156 16.39 -19.98 -3.90
CA VAL A 156 16.25 -21.40 -3.63
C VAL A 156 17.23 -21.76 -2.51
N LYS A 157 17.06 -22.92 -1.88
CA LYS A 157 18.03 -23.44 -0.93
C LYS A 157 19.37 -23.67 -1.63
N ALA A 158 20.48 -23.34 -1.00
CA ALA A 158 21.81 -23.35 -1.64
C ALA A 158 22.22 -24.72 -2.21
N ASP A 159 21.83 -25.81 -1.52
CA ASP A 159 22.11 -27.19 -1.90
C ASP A 159 21.04 -27.82 -2.82
N SER A 160 20.00 -27.05 -3.22
CA SER A 160 18.96 -27.53 -4.13
C SER A 160 19.50 -27.72 -5.56
N PRO A 161 18.89 -28.60 -6.37
CA PRO A 161 19.31 -28.81 -7.77
C PRO A 161 18.89 -27.67 -8.70
N TYR A 162 18.04 -26.72 -8.24
CA TYR A 162 17.44 -25.68 -9.08
C TYR A 162 18.45 -24.58 -9.43
N GLN A 163 18.68 -24.31 -10.72
CA GLN A 163 19.65 -23.32 -11.22
C GLN A 163 19.01 -22.15 -11.98
N LYS A 164 17.79 -22.33 -12.50
CA LYS A 164 17.06 -21.37 -13.33
C LYS A 164 15.56 -21.50 -13.12
N LEU A 165 14.78 -20.50 -13.58
CA LEU A 165 13.32 -20.46 -13.39
C LEU A 165 12.60 -21.70 -13.92
N THR A 166 13.03 -22.23 -15.07
CA THR A 166 12.38 -23.41 -15.69
C THR A 166 12.51 -24.68 -14.85
N ASP A 167 13.46 -24.75 -13.92
CA ASP A 167 13.61 -25.88 -12.99
C ASP A 167 12.52 -25.90 -11.91
N LEU A 168 11.77 -24.82 -11.79
CA LEU A 168 10.67 -24.69 -10.83
C LEU A 168 9.33 -25.28 -11.33
N LYS A 169 9.27 -25.83 -12.56
CA LYS A 169 8.07 -26.49 -13.07
C LYS A 169 7.67 -27.66 -12.19
N GLY A 170 6.38 -27.71 -11.80
CA GLY A 170 5.83 -28.70 -10.87
C GLY A 170 6.22 -28.50 -9.41
N LYS A 171 6.88 -27.39 -9.04
CA LYS A 171 7.37 -27.09 -7.70
C LYS A 171 6.41 -26.19 -6.93
N LYS A 172 6.65 -26.03 -5.62
CA LYS A 172 5.94 -25.12 -4.74
C LYS A 172 6.76 -23.87 -4.51
N VAL A 173 6.25 -22.72 -4.96
CA VAL A 173 6.95 -21.43 -4.87
C VAL A 173 6.24 -20.52 -3.88
N GLY A 174 6.97 -20.02 -2.89
CA GLY A 174 6.50 -19.03 -1.93
C GLY A 174 6.44 -17.65 -2.58
N HIS A 175 5.21 -17.16 -2.85
CA HIS A 175 4.94 -15.76 -3.12
C HIS A 175 4.64 -15.06 -1.80
N THR A 176 4.78 -13.71 -1.73
CA THR A 176 4.60 -13.01 -0.44
C THR A 176 3.15 -12.69 -0.14
N ALA A 177 2.58 -11.75 -0.86
CA ALA A 177 1.19 -11.33 -0.79
C ALA A 177 0.69 -11.02 -2.20
N ALA A 178 -0.62 -11.06 -2.42
CA ALA A 178 -1.22 -10.87 -3.75
C ALA A 178 -0.85 -9.52 -4.37
N SER A 179 -0.86 -8.43 -3.59
CA SER A 179 -0.50 -7.07 -4.02
C SER A 179 1.00 -6.78 -4.07
N SER A 180 1.86 -7.71 -3.60
CA SER A 180 3.32 -7.48 -3.57
C SER A 180 3.90 -7.39 -4.98
N ASN A 181 4.65 -6.31 -5.27
CA ASN A 181 5.31 -6.15 -6.57
C ASN A 181 6.28 -7.29 -6.87
N SER A 182 7.38 -7.42 -6.12
CA SER A 182 8.38 -8.48 -6.37
C SER A 182 7.95 -9.87 -5.88
N GLY A 183 7.03 -9.91 -4.90
CA GLY A 183 6.56 -11.18 -4.36
C GLY A 183 5.48 -11.86 -5.21
N ASN A 184 4.77 -11.13 -6.09
CA ASN A 184 3.68 -11.70 -6.88
C ASN A 184 3.47 -11.06 -8.26
N LEU A 185 3.32 -9.72 -8.36
CA LEU A 185 2.94 -9.07 -9.62
C LEU A 185 4.04 -9.20 -10.67
N ALA A 186 5.29 -8.90 -10.33
CA ALA A 186 6.41 -9.00 -11.25
C ALA A 186 6.69 -10.44 -11.70
N PRO A 187 6.63 -11.49 -10.86
CA PRO A 187 6.62 -12.87 -11.33
C PRO A 187 5.55 -13.17 -12.37
N ARG A 188 4.30 -12.73 -12.14
CA ARG A 188 3.18 -12.94 -13.08
C ARG A 188 3.38 -12.21 -14.41
N ALA A 189 3.97 -11.01 -14.37
CA ALA A 189 4.21 -10.21 -15.57
C ALA A 189 5.44 -10.69 -16.37
N LEU A 190 6.52 -11.07 -15.68
CA LEU A 190 7.83 -11.28 -16.32
C LEU A 190 8.13 -12.75 -16.65
N PHE A 191 7.69 -13.71 -15.81
CA PHE A 191 8.08 -15.10 -15.97
C PHE A 191 7.47 -15.82 -17.19
N PRO A 192 6.24 -15.48 -17.67
CA PRO A 192 5.70 -16.10 -18.89
C PRO A 192 6.62 -15.96 -20.11
N ALA A 193 7.25 -14.80 -20.29
CA ALA A 193 8.22 -14.56 -21.37
C ALA A 193 9.52 -15.38 -21.19
N LEU A 194 9.77 -15.90 -19.98
CA LEU A 194 10.92 -16.75 -19.63
C LEU A 194 10.54 -18.25 -19.59
N GLY A 195 9.35 -18.60 -20.09
CA GLY A 195 8.88 -19.97 -20.23
C GLY A 195 8.34 -20.61 -18.94
N VAL A 196 7.96 -19.80 -17.94
CA VAL A 196 7.39 -20.28 -16.67
C VAL A 196 6.22 -19.37 -16.25
N THR A 197 5.02 -19.95 -16.14
CA THR A 197 3.82 -19.20 -15.77
C THR A 197 3.37 -19.60 -14.35
N PRO A 198 3.29 -18.63 -13.40
CA PRO A 198 2.75 -18.90 -12.07
C PRO A 198 1.36 -19.54 -12.11
N GLU A 199 1.08 -20.46 -11.18
CA GLU A 199 -0.14 -21.26 -11.06
C GLU A 199 -0.36 -22.31 -12.16
N LYS A 200 0.22 -22.10 -13.35
CA LYS A 200 0.17 -23.07 -14.45
C LYS A 200 1.35 -24.05 -14.40
N ASP A 201 2.57 -23.51 -14.28
CA ASP A 201 3.80 -24.30 -14.33
C ASP A 201 4.33 -24.65 -12.91
N TYR A 202 3.94 -23.92 -11.89
CA TYR A 202 4.26 -24.22 -10.48
C TYR A 202 3.13 -23.77 -9.54
N ALA A 203 3.06 -24.38 -8.35
CA ALA A 203 2.08 -24.02 -7.34
C ALA A 203 2.50 -22.75 -6.58
N VAL A 204 1.64 -21.74 -6.54
CA VAL A 204 1.84 -20.51 -5.77
C VAL A 204 1.30 -20.69 -4.35
N VAL A 205 2.11 -20.34 -3.35
CA VAL A 205 1.69 -20.31 -1.94
C VAL A 205 2.02 -18.93 -1.36
N TYR A 206 1.04 -18.24 -0.80
CA TYR A 206 1.27 -16.94 -0.18
C TYR A 206 1.84 -17.11 1.24
N SER A 207 3.11 -16.74 1.42
CA SER A 207 3.83 -16.81 2.70
C SER A 207 3.41 -15.73 3.70
N GLY A 208 2.97 -14.57 3.18
CA GLY A 208 2.57 -13.40 3.94
C GLY A 208 3.70 -12.46 4.35
N GLY A 209 4.91 -12.61 3.74
CA GLY A 209 6.06 -11.72 3.95
C GLY A 209 7.30 -12.18 3.23
N HIS A 210 8.21 -11.27 2.88
CA HIS A 210 9.46 -11.63 2.21
C HIS A 210 10.38 -12.46 3.12
N ASP A 211 10.45 -12.12 4.39
CA ASP A 211 11.15 -12.87 5.43
C ASP A 211 10.62 -14.30 5.52
N LYS A 212 9.30 -14.48 5.53
CA LYS A 212 8.65 -15.79 5.60
C LYS A 212 8.88 -16.62 4.35
N SER A 213 8.92 -15.99 3.16
CA SER A 213 9.29 -16.69 1.92
C SER A 213 10.72 -17.23 1.98
N ILE A 214 11.67 -16.41 2.45
CA ILE A 214 13.08 -16.83 2.56
C ILE A 214 13.25 -17.93 3.61
N LEU A 215 12.68 -17.77 4.79
CA LEU A 215 12.74 -18.75 5.87
C LEU A 215 12.09 -20.07 5.45
N GLY A 216 10.95 -20.01 4.73
CA GLY A 216 10.28 -21.20 4.21
C GLY A 216 11.08 -21.94 3.13
N VAL A 217 11.91 -21.24 2.36
CA VAL A 217 12.87 -21.87 1.44
C VAL A 217 13.98 -22.58 2.23
N ILE A 218 14.52 -21.94 3.26
CA ILE A 218 15.59 -22.52 4.09
C ILE A 218 15.09 -23.76 4.85
N SER A 219 13.85 -23.72 5.39
CA SER A 219 13.23 -24.85 6.11
C SER A 219 12.75 -25.98 5.16
N GLY A 220 12.58 -25.68 3.86
CA GLY A 220 12.06 -26.65 2.88
C GLY A 220 10.53 -26.67 2.75
N ASP A 221 9.83 -25.68 3.30
CA ASP A 221 8.38 -25.50 3.11
C ASP A 221 8.04 -25.11 1.67
N TYR A 222 8.98 -24.43 1.00
CA TYR A 222 8.93 -24.01 -0.40
C TYR A 222 10.19 -24.45 -1.15
N ASP A 223 10.04 -24.84 -2.41
CA ASP A 223 11.18 -25.15 -3.29
C ASP A 223 11.94 -23.87 -3.71
N ALA A 224 11.21 -22.76 -3.84
CA ALA A 224 11.73 -21.44 -4.15
C ALA A 224 10.88 -20.34 -3.51
N GLY A 225 11.42 -19.12 -3.44
CA GLY A 225 10.68 -17.93 -2.98
C GLY A 225 10.91 -16.74 -3.91
N THR A 226 9.84 -16.01 -4.23
CA THR A 226 9.90 -14.71 -4.90
C THR A 226 9.94 -13.60 -3.86
N ILE A 227 11.00 -12.80 -3.87
CA ILE A 227 11.30 -11.87 -2.77
C ILE A 227 11.78 -10.50 -3.26
N ALA A 228 11.82 -9.54 -2.34
CA ALA A 228 12.52 -8.27 -2.53
C ALA A 228 13.98 -8.41 -2.12
N SER A 229 14.91 -8.02 -3.00
CA SER A 229 16.36 -8.18 -2.76
C SER A 229 16.84 -7.39 -1.55
N ASP A 230 16.27 -6.21 -1.29
CA ASP A 230 16.61 -5.35 -0.16
C ASP A 230 16.19 -5.97 1.20
N VAL A 231 15.08 -6.74 1.24
CA VAL A 231 14.70 -7.52 2.44
C VAL A 231 15.70 -8.64 2.69
N MET A 232 16.08 -9.38 1.66
CA MET A 232 17.11 -10.43 1.78
C MET A 232 18.43 -9.85 2.32
N GLU A 233 18.87 -8.71 1.78
CA GLU A 233 20.08 -8.02 2.23
C GLU A 233 20.00 -7.63 3.70
N ARG A 234 18.86 -7.08 4.16
CA ARG A 234 18.63 -6.74 5.57
C ARG A 234 18.67 -7.95 6.47
N MET A 235 18.05 -9.06 6.08
CA MET A 235 18.08 -10.31 6.85
C MET A 235 19.49 -10.86 7.01
N ILE A 236 20.33 -10.77 5.98
CA ILE A 236 21.75 -11.13 6.03
C ILE A 236 22.51 -10.18 6.96
N THR A 237 22.32 -8.86 6.84
CA THR A 237 22.99 -7.85 7.65
C THR A 237 22.63 -7.98 9.15
N ARG A 238 21.38 -8.36 9.48
CA ARG A 238 20.93 -8.65 10.85
C ARG A 238 21.40 -10.01 11.37
N GLY A 239 21.95 -10.86 10.51
CA GLY A 239 22.32 -12.24 10.87
C GLY A 239 21.12 -13.18 11.05
N THR A 240 19.92 -12.79 10.61
CA THR A 240 18.72 -13.64 10.65
C THR A 240 18.88 -14.86 9.73
N ILE A 241 19.58 -14.68 8.62
CA ILE A 241 20.00 -15.74 7.71
C ILE A 241 21.47 -15.57 7.34
N LYS A 242 22.10 -16.66 6.85
CA LYS A 242 23.42 -16.63 6.25
C LYS A 242 23.30 -16.69 4.72
N LYS A 243 24.14 -15.92 4.01
CA LYS A 243 24.15 -15.90 2.54
C LYS A 243 24.32 -17.29 1.92
N GLU A 244 25.10 -18.14 2.57
CA GLU A 244 25.43 -19.52 2.14
C GLU A 244 24.24 -20.48 2.24
N GLN A 245 23.14 -20.11 2.91
CA GLN A 245 21.93 -20.94 3.03
C GLN A 245 21.05 -20.89 1.78
N ILE A 246 21.21 -19.84 0.96
CA ILE A 246 20.35 -19.58 -0.21
C ILE A 246 21.19 -19.31 -1.46
N ARG A 247 20.59 -19.57 -2.61
CA ARG A 247 21.11 -19.20 -3.92
C ARG A 247 20.05 -18.40 -4.70
N VAL A 248 20.47 -17.30 -5.32
CA VAL A 248 19.64 -16.52 -6.22
C VAL A 248 19.75 -17.11 -7.62
N ILE A 249 18.62 -17.51 -8.22
CA ILE A 249 18.56 -18.10 -9.56
C ILE A 249 17.95 -17.15 -10.61
N TYR A 250 17.41 -16.01 -10.17
CA TYR A 250 16.88 -14.96 -11.05
C TYR A 250 16.87 -13.61 -10.33
N GLN A 251 17.12 -12.53 -11.08
CA GLN A 251 16.90 -11.15 -10.66
C GLN A 251 16.29 -10.34 -11.81
N SER A 252 15.34 -9.48 -11.49
CA SER A 252 14.72 -8.55 -12.45
C SER A 252 15.56 -7.28 -12.68
N ALA A 253 15.11 -6.43 -13.62
CA ALA A 253 15.42 -5.01 -13.60
C ALA A 253 14.97 -4.35 -12.28
N PRO A 254 15.54 -3.20 -11.89
CA PRO A 254 15.22 -2.56 -10.63
C PRO A 254 13.80 -1.96 -10.62
N PHE A 255 13.20 -1.93 -9.42
CA PHE A 255 11.95 -1.23 -9.08
C PHE A 255 12.22 -0.19 -8.00
N PRO A 256 11.43 0.89 -7.91
CA PRO A 256 11.47 1.79 -6.76
C PRO A 256 11.08 1.04 -5.48
N THR A 257 11.66 1.42 -4.35
CA THR A 257 11.30 0.89 -3.04
C THR A 257 9.94 1.43 -2.56
N SER A 258 9.59 1.25 -1.28
CA SER A 258 8.37 1.79 -0.69
C SER A 258 8.24 3.30 -0.89
N SER A 259 7.05 3.79 -1.23
CA SER A 259 6.73 5.21 -1.24
C SER A 259 6.24 5.68 0.12
N PHE A 260 6.54 6.93 0.48
CA PHE A 260 5.85 7.62 1.57
C PHE A 260 4.82 8.57 0.97
N ALA A 261 3.60 8.48 1.50
CA ALA A 261 2.46 9.23 1.02
C ALA A 261 1.68 9.87 2.17
N TYR A 262 1.01 10.97 1.88
CA TYR A 262 0.03 11.57 2.78
C TYR A 262 -1.38 11.47 2.17
N ALA A 263 -2.41 11.58 3.00
CA ALA A 263 -3.80 11.55 2.54
C ALA A 263 -4.14 12.86 1.79
N HIS A 264 -4.76 12.76 0.59
CA HIS A 264 -5.08 13.88 -0.31
C HIS A 264 -5.87 15.03 0.33
N ASP A 265 -6.62 14.74 1.38
CA ASP A 265 -7.52 15.68 2.06
C ASP A 265 -6.86 16.38 3.26
N LEU A 266 -5.54 16.29 3.43
CA LEU A 266 -4.85 17.13 4.40
C LEU A 266 -4.80 18.59 3.91
N GLU A 267 -4.93 19.54 4.85
CA GLU A 267 -4.75 20.96 4.52
C GLU A 267 -3.41 21.18 3.80
N PRO A 268 -3.38 21.97 2.71
CA PRO A 268 -2.17 22.18 1.90
C PRO A 268 -0.97 22.64 2.73
N ALA A 269 -1.18 23.53 3.69
CA ALA A 269 -0.11 24.01 4.57
C ALA A 269 0.48 22.88 5.44
N LEU A 270 -0.34 21.92 5.89
CA LEU A 270 0.12 20.75 6.63
C LEU A 270 0.87 19.79 5.70
N ALA A 271 0.35 19.53 4.51
CA ALA A 271 0.98 18.66 3.52
C ALA A 271 2.38 19.16 3.13
N GLU A 272 2.53 20.47 2.84
CA GLU A 272 3.84 21.06 2.55
C GLU A 272 4.80 21.01 3.75
N LYS A 273 4.28 21.21 4.96
CA LYS A 273 5.08 21.09 6.17
C LYS A 273 5.58 19.65 6.38
N LEU A 274 4.72 18.64 6.13
CA LEU A 274 5.10 17.23 6.20
C LEU A 274 6.19 16.90 5.20
N LYS A 275 6.05 17.31 3.92
CA LYS A 275 7.10 17.13 2.90
C LYS A 275 8.42 17.70 3.36
N LYS A 276 8.42 18.96 3.85
CA LYS A 276 9.64 19.60 4.37
C LYS A 276 10.24 18.81 5.52
N CYS A 277 9.43 18.36 6.48
CA CYS A 277 9.92 17.56 7.60
C CYS A 277 10.57 16.26 7.14
N PHE A 278 9.99 15.57 6.15
CA PHE A 278 10.58 14.36 5.57
C PHE A 278 11.93 14.66 4.92
N TYR A 279 12.01 15.67 4.05
CA TYR A 279 13.22 15.96 3.29
C TYR A 279 14.37 16.52 4.17
N ASP A 280 14.04 17.18 5.28
CA ASP A 280 15.04 17.69 6.23
C ASP A 280 15.55 16.59 7.19
N PHE A 281 14.81 15.52 7.39
CA PHE A 281 15.20 14.43 8.29
C PHE A 281 16.41 13.67 7.75
N ARG A 282 17.38 13.40 8.63
CA ARG A 282 18.50 12.51 8.34
C ARG A 282 18.34 11.27 9.20
N PHE A 283 18.50 10.11 8.57
CA PHE A 283 18.37 8.84 9.27
C PHE A 283 19.46 8.72 10.33
N THR A 284 19.09 8.11 11.46
CA THR A 284 20.11 7.76 12.47
C THR A 284 21.05 6.69 11.93
N PRO A 285 22.24 6.49 12.51
CA PRO A 285 23.13 5.40 12.10
C PRO A 285 22.45 4.04 12.08
N GLU A 286 21.58 3.77 13.05
CA GLU A 286 20.80 2.54 13.16
C GLU A 286 19.80 2.42 11.98
N MET A 287 19.05 3.49 11.69
CA MET A 287 18.14 3.52 10.53
C MET A 287 18.91 3.32 9.22
N THR A 288 20.04 3.99 9.05
CA THR A 288 20.88 3.87 7.85
C THR A 288 21.36 2.43 7.67
N LYS A 289 21.78 1.77 8.74
CA LYS A 289 22.15 0.34 8.72
C LYS A 289 20.97 -0.54 8.34
N GLU A 290 19.80 -0.30 8.96
CA GLU A 290 18.58 -1.08 8.71
C GLU A 290 18.00 -0.88 7.30
N PHE A 291 18.24 0.28 6.69
CA PHE A 291 17.81 0.59 5.33
C PHE A 291 18.93 0.48 4.29
N ASN A 292 19.93 -0.40 4.52
CA ASN A 292 20.97 -0.77 3.56
C ASN A 292 21.76 0.45 3.05
N GLY A 293 22.02 1.45 3.90
CA GLY A 293 22.80 2.64 3.58
C GLY A 293 21.97 3.84 3.13
N ASP A 294 20.64 3.77 3.05
CA ASP A 294 19.79 4.93 2.87
C ASP A 294 19.92 5.86 4.09
N ASP A 295 20.05 7.17 3.85
CA ASP A 295 20.31 8.14 4.90
C ASP A 295 19.26 9.25 4.99
N ARG A 296 18.26 9.24 4.09
CA ARG A 296 17.20 10.26 4.00
C ARG A 296 15.99 9.80 3.21
N PHE A 297 14.98 10.66 3.22
CA PHE A 297 13.87 10.59 2.27
C PHE A 297 14.21 11.42 1.01
N TYR A 298 14.06 10.80 -0.14
CA TYR A 298 14.30 11.39 -1.45
C TYR A 298 12.97 11.74 -2.13
N PRO A 299 12.82 12.92 -2.78
CA PRO A 299 11.61 13.33 -3.48
C PRO A 299 11.27 12.39 -4.64
N ILE A 300 10.00 12.06 -4.81
CA ILE A 300 9.49 11.26 -5.93
C ILE A 300 8.21 11.84 -6.51
N SER A 301 7.86 11.41 -7.73
CA SER A 301 6.59 11.63 -8.38
C SER A 301 5.94 10.29 -8.71
N TYR A 302 4.70 10.07 -8.27
CA TYR A 302 3.99 8.84 -8.57
C TYR A 302 3.86 8.59 -10.08
N LYS A 303 3.53 9.62 -10.83
CA LYS A 303 3.38 9.53 -12.30
C LYS A 303 4.64 9.02 -12.98
N LYS A 304 5.81 9.55 -12.62
CA LYS A 304 7.09 9.22 -13.23
C LYS A 304 7.73 7.98 -12.62
N ASP A 305 7.91 7.99 -11.30
CA ASP A 305 8.78 7.01 -10.64
C ASP A 305 8.09 5.66 -10.40
N TRP A 306 6.73 5.62 -10.44
CA TRP A 306 5.94 4.38 -10.36
C TRP A 306 5.44 3.86 -11.71
N GLU A 307 5.87 4.41 -12.84
CA GLU A 307 5.44 3.97 -14.18
C GLU A 307 5.73 2.49 -14.41
N VAL A 308 6.95 2.05 -14.11
CA VAL A 308 7.34 0.64 -14.24
C VAL A 308 6.48 -0.30 -13.37
N VAL A 309 6.07 0.15 -12.19
CA VAL A 309 5.23 -0.63 -11.27
C VAL A 309 3.80 -0.75 -11.82
N ARG A 310 3.24 0.34 -12.36
CA ARG A 310 1.92 0.31 -13.01
C ARG A 310 1.93 -0.59 -14.24
N THR A 311 2.98 -0.51 -15.08
CA THR A 311 3.16 -1.40 -16.24
C THR A 311 3.20 -2.88 -15.84
N VAL A 312 3.91 -3.21 -14.76
CA VAL A 312 3.96 -4.57 -14.22
C VAL A 312 2.58 -5.01 -13.70
N ALA A 313 1.85 -4.15 -13.02
CA ALA A 313 0.51 -4.47 -12.52
C ALA A 313 -0.44 -4.79 -13.68
N GLU A 314 -0.48 -3.97 -14.72
CA GLU A 314 -1.27 -4.22 -15.92
C GLU A 314 -0.89 -5.54 -16.61
N ALA A 315 0.41 -5.75 -16.84
CA ALA A 315 0.92 -6.97 -17.48
C ALA A 315 0.68 -8.25 -16.65
N SER A 316 0.58 -8.12 -15.33
CA SER A 316 0.25 -9.25 -14.44
C SER A 316 -1.24 -9.62 -14.43
N GLY A 317 -2.09 -8.82 -15.10
CA GLY A 317 -3.54 -8.94 -15.02
C GLY A 317 -4.15 -8.42 -13.71
N THR A 318 -3.40 -7.60 -12.98
CA THR A 318 -3.79 -7.03 -11.67
C THR A 318 -3.75 -5.50 -11.73
N PRO A 319 -4.59 -4.85 -12.54
CA PRO A 319 -4.64 -3.39 -12.61
C PRO A 319 -5.07 -2.79 -11.26
N TYR A 320 -4.55 -1.61 -10.94
CA TYR A 320 -4.86 -0.91 -9.69
C TYR A 320 -6.24 -0.27 -9.70
N ASN A 321 -7.29 -1.08 -9.85
CA ASN A 321 -8.69 -0.64 -9.84
C ASN A 321 -9.47 -1.24 -8.66
N LYS A 322 -10.68 -0.75 -8.46
CA LYS A 322 -11.55 -1.14 -7.35
C LYS A 322 -11.85 -2.64 -7.31
N THR A 323 -12.22 -3.23 -8.44
CA THR A 323 -12.55 -4.66 -8.53
C THR A 323 -11.38 -5.54 -8.10
N GLN A 324 -10.18 -5.20 -8.55
CA GLN A 324 -8.98 -5.94 -8.18
C GLN A 324 -8.60 -5.71 -6.70
N TYR A 325 -8.74 -4.46 -6.21
CA TYR A 325 -8.52 -4.15 -4.80
C TYR A 325 -9.44 -4.96 -3.87
N GLU A 326 -10.75 -5.00 -4.19
CA GLU A 326 -11.73 -5.77 -3.40
C GLU A 326 -11.38 -7.27 -3.38
N LYS A 327 -10.99 -7.83 -4.53
CA LYS A 327 -10.56 -9.23 -4.64
C LYS A 327 -9.33 -9.52 -3.78
N GLU A 328 -8.33 -8.65 -3.82
CA GLU A 328 -7.09 -8.83 -3.06
C GLU A 328 -7.29 -8.63 -1.56
N SER A 329 -8.07 -7.63 -1.17
CA SER A 329 -8.42 -7.38 0.23
C SER A 329 -9.17 -8.56 0.85
N GLU A 330 -10.09 -9.16 0.10
CA GLU A 330 -10.80 -10.36 0.56
C GLU A 330 -9.85 -11.56 0.68
N ALA A 331 -8.95 -11.76 -0.27
CA ALA A 331 -7.96 -12.83 -0.21
C ALA A 331 -7.00 -12.69 1.00
N GLU A 332 -6.53 -11.46 1.28
CA GLU A 332 -5.71 -11.17 2.47
C GLU A 332 -6.50 -11.46 3.76
N ARG A 333 -7.75 -11.00 3.84
CA ARG A 333 -8.63 -11.23 4.99
C ARG A 333 -8.85 -12.71 5.27
N GLN A 334 -9.12 -13.51 4.23
CA GLN A 334 -9.29 -14.95 4.35
C GLN A 334 -8.01 -15.65 4.83
N ALA A 335 -6.86 -15.23 4.32
CA ALA A 335 -5.58 -15.75 4.75
C ALA A 335 -5.27 -15.43 6.23
N GLU A 336 -5.62 -14.23 6.71
CA GLU A 336 -5.47 -13.86 8.12
C GLU A 336 -6.39 -14.67 9.02
N LEU A 337 -7.67 -14.84 8.64
CA LEU A 337 -8.62 -15.66 9.38
C LEU A 337 -8.15 -17.12 9.50
N LYS A 338 -7.67 -17.71 8.43
CA LYS A 338 -7.11 -19.06 8.44
C LYS A 338 -5.92 -19.18 9.40
N LYS A 339 -4.96 -18.22 9.35
CA LYS A 339 -3.82 -18.19 10.28
C LYS A 339 -4.25 -18.07 11.74
N ALA A 340 -5.28 -17.25 12.02
CA ALA A 340 -5.82 -17.11 13.38
C ALA A 340 -6.46 -18.41 13.87
N GLN A 341 -7.21 -19.11 13.02
CA GLN A 341 -7.80 -20.42 13.34
C GLN A 341 -6.74 -21.49 13.61
N GLU A 342 -5.69 -21.54 12.77
CA GLU A 342 -4.58 -22.49 12.95
C GLU A 342 -3.84 -22.25 14.28
N LYS A 343 -3.60 -20.97 14.65
CA LYS A 343 -3.01 -20.61 15.95
C LYS A 343 -3.88 -21.05 17.13
N LEU A 344 -5.19 -20.84 17.06
CA LEU A 344 -6.12 -21.26 18.10
C LEU A 344 -6.14 -22.80 18.26
N GLN A 345 -6.15 -23.54 17.16
CA GLN A 345 -6.07 -25.01 17.19
C GLN A 345 -4.76 -25.51 17.78
N GLN A 346 -3.63 -24.85 17.49
CA GLN A 346 -2.32 -25.19 18.07
C GLN A 346 -2.28 -24.92 19.58
N GLN A 347 -2.89 -23.81 20.04
CA GLN A 347 -2.99 -23.50 21.48
C GLN A 347 -3.86 -24.51 22.23
N GLN A 348 -4.95 -24.99 21.64
CA GLN A 348 -5.82 -26.01 22.24
C GLN A 348 -5.20 -27.42 22.27
N LYS A 349 -4.17 -27.68 21.45
CA LYS A 349 -3.45 -28.97 21.42
C LYS A 349 -2.22 -29.01 22.33
N LYS A 350 -1.86 -27.89 22.95
CA LYS A 350 -0.81 -27.88 23.98
C LYS A 350 -1.42 -28.35 25.30
N PRO A 351 -0.86 -29.44 25.91
CA PRO A 351 -1.35 -30.00 27.18
C PRO A 351 -1.23 -29.02 28.33
#